data_ead87083e1b0afd8bc987efe62afef6a
#
_entry.id   ead87083e1b0afd8bc987efe62afef6a
#
_cell.length_a   1.000
_cell.length_b   1.000
_cell.length_c   1.000
_cell.angle_alpha   90.00
_cell.angle_beta   90.00
_cell.angle_gamma   90.00
#
_symmetry.space_group_name_H-M   'P 1'
#
loop_
_entity.id
_entity.type
_entity.pdbx_description
1 polymer ?
#
loop_
_entity_poly.entity_id
_entity_poly.type
_entity_poly.pdbx_seq_one_letter_code
_entity_poly.pdbx_strand_id
1 'polypeptide(L)'
;MLSYRLMYGINKENANRNLYVPSDIYFMDMYKSRGHLGYVERRNQTMEGTLTFKKQFGDLLRVDAVVGMGRYTNDSNGLELDYEQINDHIAADKVEAAEGAFYPTSFRAADERRSQFARASVDVLDRYVVAATIRRDGTDKFFPGKKYAYFPSVSLAWKLSNEPFMKHISWIDQLKIRGSYGQTGNDNLGSSLYGTFSLAAQYIKFSNNSVTYVPYLLSGPDYPNVTWEKTTMKNIGVDFSVLKDR
;
A
#
# COMPACT_ATOMS: atom_id res chain seq x y z
N MET A 1 26.08 -2.40 -20.40
CA MET A 1 26.21 -2.88 -19.01
C MET A 1 24.94 -3.64 -18.63
N LEU A 2 25.09 -4.80 -18.01
CA LEU A 2 23.98 -5.55 -17.43
C LEU A 2 24.20 -5.56 -15.92
N SER A 3 23.16 -5.24 -15.15
CA SER A 3 23.21 -5.29 -13.68
C SER A 3 21.93 -5.87 -13.11
N TYR A 4 22.06 -6.56 -11.99
CA TYR A 4 20.92 -7.06 -11.24
C TYR A 4 20.95 -6.52 -9.81
N ARG A 5 19.79 -6.41 -9.21
CA ARG A 5 19.60 -6.04 -7.80
C ARG A 5 18.55 -6.94 -7.19
N LEU A 6 18.88 -7.51 -6.05
CA LEU A 6 17.93 -8.22 -5.20
C LEU A 6 17.85 -7.48 -3.87
N MET A 7 16.66 -7.32 -3.35
CA MET A 7 16.40 -6.69 -2.07
C MET A 7 15.41 -7.55 -1.28
N TYR A 8 15.73 -7.77 -0.04
CA TYR A 8 14.83 -8.35 0.94
C TYR A 8 14.82 -7.44 2.17
N GLY A 9 13.66 -7.08 2.61
CA GLY A 9 13.44 -6.26 3.79
C GLY A 9 12.37 -6.87 4.69
N ILE A 10 12.59 -6.76 5.99
CA ILE A 10 11.60 -7.11 7.00
C ILE A 10 11.54 -5.99 8.03
N ASN A 11 10.32 -5.55 8.31
CA ASN A 11 10.03 -4.62 9.39
C ASN A 11 9.07 -5.31 10.36
N LYS A 12 9.43 -5.31 11.65
CA LYS A 12 8.55 -5.77 12.73
C LYS A 12 8.30 -4.63 13.67
N GLU A 13 7.07 -4.42 13.99
CA GLU A 13 6.60 -3.42 14.94
C GLU A 13 5.76 -4.13 16.00
N ASN A 14 6.10 -3.91 17.25
CA ASN A 14 5.31 -4.34 18.40
C ASN A 14 4.84 -3.08 19.12
N ALA A 15 3.55 -2.92 19.26
CA ALA A 15 2.94 -1.79 19.95
C ALA A 15 2.13 -2.27 21.14
N ASN A 16 2.42 -1.69 22.30
CA ASN A 16 1.60 -1.84 23.50
C ASN A 16 0.81 -0.57 23.71
N ARG A 17 -0.46 -0.70 24.00
CA ARG A 17 -1.33 0.41 24.34
C ARG A 17 -1.97 0.11 25.68
N ASN A 18 -1.69 0.95 26.66
CA ASN A 18 -2.29 0.87 27.98
C ASN A 18 -2.98 2.19 28.26
N LEU A 19 -4.24 2.11 28.64
CA LEU A 19 -5.04 3.26 29.06
C LEU A 19 -5.72 2.91 30.37
N TYR A 20 -5.73 3.84 31.29
CA TYR A 20 -6.52 3.75 32.51
C TYR A 20 -7.27 5.06 32.72
N VAL A 21 -8.54 4.94 33.05
CA VAL A 21 -9.42 6.05 33.40
C VAL A 21 -9.93 5.78 34.82
N PRO A 22 -9.57 6.61 35.80
CA PRO A 22 -9.98 6.43 37.17
C PRO A 22 -11.49 6.71 37.38
N SER A 23 -12.03 6.26 38.49
CA SER A 23 -13.45 6.33 38.79
C SER A 23 -13.98 7.74 39.06
N ASP A 24 -13.10 8.71 39.34
CA ASP A 24 -13.45 10.12 39.56
C ASP A 24 -13.72 10.90 38.25
N ILE A 25 -13.37 10.30 37.13
CA ILE A 25 -13.63 10.88 35.79
C ILE A 25 -14.97 10.34 35.26
N TYR A 26 -15.94 11.25 35.10
CA TYR A 26 -17.22 10.92 34.47
C TYR A 26 -17.03 10.65 32.96
N PHE A 27 -17.36 9.45 32.53
CA PHE A 27 -17.25 9.04 31.14
C PHE A 27 -18.45 8.19 30.73
N MET A 28 -19.12 8.54 29.63
CA MET A 28 -20.28 7.82 29.09
C MET A 28 -21.37 7.49 30.13
N ASP A 29 -21.78 8.49 30.92
CA ASP A 29 -22.80 8.40 31.93
C ASP A 29 -22.48 7.42 33.09
N MET A 30 -21.22 7.14 33.38
CA MET A 30 -20.78 6.23 34.41
C MET A 30 -19.57 6.76 35.18
N TYR A 31 -19.61 6.64 36.51
CA TYR A 31 -18.48 6.81 37.42
C TYR A 31 -17.89 5.44 37.75
N LYS A 32 -17.11 4.89 36.82
CA LYS A 32 -16.42 3.61 36.98
C LYS A 32 -15.03 3.69 36.38
N SER A 33 -14.07 3.16 37.08
CA SER A 33 -12.74 3.00 36.51
C SER A 33 -12.76 2.04 35.32
N ARG A 34 -11.95 2.32 34.33
CA ARG A 34 -11.83 1.52 33.10
C ARG A 34 -10.38 1.40 32.71
N GLY A 35 -10.05 0.27 32.18
CA GLY A 35 -8.74 0.06 31.59
C GLY A 35 -8.81 -0.59 30.23
N HIS A 36 -7.79 -0.34 29.45
CA HIS A 36 -7.55 -0.96 28.16
C HIS A 36 -6.10 -1.43 28.11
N LEU A 37 -5.90 -2.71 27.79
CA LEU A 37 -4.61 -3.28 27.46
C LEU A 37 -4.66 -3.77 26.03
N GLY A 38 -3.76 -3.28 25.20
CA GLY A 38 -3.65 -3.68 23.80
C GLY A 38 -2.22 -4.11 23.46
N TYR A 39 -2.12 -5.20 22.73
CA TYR A 39 -0.88 -5.65 22.09
C TYR A 39 -1.15 -5.85 20.60
N VAL A 40 -0.34 -5.20 19.76
CA VAL A 40 -0.40 -5.33 18.32
C VAL A 40 0.99 -5.65 17.79
N GLU A 41 1.09 -6.72 17.02
CA GLU A 41 2.25 -7.07 16.24
C GLU A 41 1.96 -6.83 14.76
N ARG A 42 2.86 -6.12 14.07
CA ARG A 42 2.86 -5.94 12.62
C ARG A 42 4.16 -6.44 12.03
N ARG A 43 4.07 -7.16 10.94
CA ARG A 43 5.20 -7.66 10.20
C ARG A 43 5.05 -7.36 8.72
N ASN A 44 5.90 -6.50 8.20
CA ASN A 44 5.96 -6.16 6.79
C ASN A 44 7.18 -6.80 6.16
N GLN A 45 7.00 -7.51 5.05
CA GLN A 45 8.09 -8.11 4.29
C GLN A 45 8.05 -7.57 2.87
N THR A 46 9.22 -7.23 2.37
CA THR A 46 9.42 -6.76 1.00
C THR A 46 10.48 -7.63 0.33
N MET A 47 10.18 -8.14 -0.84
CA MET A 47 11.13 -8.85 -1.69
C MET A 47 11.05 -8.26 -3.09
N GLU A 48 12.17 -7.76 -3.60
CA GLU A 48 12.25 -7.16 -4.93
C GLU A 48 13.44 -7.68 -5.71
N GLY A 49 13.25 -7.86 -6.99
CA GLY A 49 14.30 -8.20 -7.95
C GLY A 49 14.21 -7.34 -9.19
N THR A 50 15.33 -6.79 -9.64
CA THR A 50 15.41 -6.02 -10.89
C THR A 50 16.63 -6.44 -11.72
N LEU A 51 16.43 -6.47 -13.03
CA LEU A 51 17.49 -6.67 -14.03
C LEU A 51 17.48 -5.44 -14.94
N THR A 52 18.62 -4.76 -15.00
CA THR A 52 18.79 -3.53 -15.78
C THR A 52 19.82 -3.74 -16.87
N PHE A 53 19.46 -3.37 -18.09
CA PHE A 53 20.34 -3.33 -19.24
C PHE A 53 20.51 -1.89 -19.72
N LYS A 54 21.78 -1.44 -19.87
CA LYS A 54 22.13 -0.13 -20.42
C LYS A 54 23.19 -0.29 -21.47
N LYS A 55 22.94 0.25 -22.66
CA LYS A 55 23.91 0.24 -23.73
C LYS A 55 23.80 1.50 -24.58
N GLN A 56 24.96 2.04 -24.90
CA GLN A 56 25.12 3.12 -25.88
C GLN A 56 25.77 2.54 -27.12
N PHE A 57 25.23 2.90 -28.29
CA PHE A 57 25.69 2.48 -29.62
C PHE A 57 26.19 3.73 -30.35
N GLY A 58 27.47 4.04 -30.17
CA GLY A 58 28.05 5.29 -30.66
C GLY A 58 27.32 6.51 -30.08
N ASP A 59 27.19 7.56 -30.85
CA ASP A 59 26.46 8.77 -30.50
C ASP A 59 25.00 8.74 -31.00
N LEU A 60 24.63 7.65 -31.70
CA LEU A 60 23.35 7.53 -32.36
C LEU A 60 22.23 7.05 -31.44
N LEU A 61 22.53 6.11 -30.57
CA LEU A 61 21.49 5.40 -29.83
C LEU A 61 21.92 5.04 -28.41
N ARG A 62 21.10 5.44 -27.44
CA ARG A 62 21.19 4.96 -26.03
C ARG A 62 19.94 4.18 -25.70
N VAL A 63 20.13 2.98 -25.18
CA VAL A 63 19.04 2.07 -24.76
C VAL A 63 19.20 1.77 -23.29
N ASP A 64 18.15 2.03 -22.53
CA ASP A 64 17.99 1.65 -21.15
C ASP A 64 16.75 0.77 -21.00
N ALA A 65 16.90 -0.43 -20.45
CA ALA A 65 15.79 -1.34 -20.20
C ALA A 65 15.88 -1.89 -18.79
N VAL A 66 14.75 -2.06 -18.14
CA VAL A 66 14.64 -2.70 -16.84
C VAL A 66 13.42 -3.60 -16.79
N VAL A 67 13.59 -4.78 -16.22
CA VAL A 67 12.51 -5.67 -15.83
C VAL A 67 12.61 -5.93 -14.33
N GLY A 68 11.49 -6.05 -13.67
CA GLY A 68 11.49 -6.27 -12.24
C GLY A 68 10.23 -6.96 -11.75
N MET A 69 10.35 -7.51 -10.55
CA MET A 69 9.25 -8.09 -9.79
C MET A 69 9.37 -7.74 -8.33
N GLY A 70 8.23 -7.67 -7.65
CA GLY A 70 8.16 -7.41 -6.22
C GLY A 70 7.05 -8.22 -5.57
N ARG A 71 7.26 -8.57 -4.31
CA ARG A 71 6.27 -9.17 -3.42
C ARG A 71 6.31 -8.43 -2.09
N TYR A 72 5.14 -8.02 -1.63
CA TYR A 72 4.95 -7.27 -0.39
C TYR A 72 3.90 -8.00 0.42
N THR A 73 4.22 -8.35 1.65
CA THR A 73 3.27 -8.97 2.58
C THR A 73 3.19 -8.14 3.85
N ASN A 74 1.98 -7.91 4.31
CA ASN A 74 1.70 -7.25 5.58
C ASN A 74 0.89 -8.23 6.42
N ASP A 75 1.43 -8.62 7.57
CA ASP A 75 0.74 -9.42 8.59
C ASP A 75 0.54 -8.54 9.82
N SER A 76 -0.66 -8.55 10.37
CA SER A 76 -0.99 -7.85 11.60
C SER A 76 -1.85 -8.73 12.47
N ASN A 77 -1.51 -8.85 13.73
CA ASN A 77 -2.31 -9.53 14.73
C ASN A 77 -2.30 -8.72 16.02
N GLY A 78 -3.36 -8.84 16.79
CA GLY A 78 -3.49 -8.14 18.05
C GLY A 78 -4.47 -8.80 18.99
N LEU A 79 -4.27 -8.48 20.26
CA LEU A 79 -5.15 -8.80 21.36
C LEU A 79 -5.42 -7.50 22.11
N GLU A 80 -6.67 -7.21 22.35
CA GLU A 80 -7.12 -6.07 23.13
C GLU A 80 -8.06 -6.54 24.23
N LEU A 81 -7.92 -5.95 25.40
CA LEU A 81 -8.72 -6.24 26.56
C LEU A 81 -9.21 -4.93 27.17
N ASP A 82 -10.51 -4.71 27.10
CA ASP A 82 -11.17 -3.67 27.86
C ASP A 82 -11.74 -4.29 29.15
N TYR A 83 -11.59 -3.58 30.27
CA TYR A 83 -12.08 -4.01 31.57
C TYR A 83 -12.60 -2.84 32.39
N GLU A 84 -13.48 -3.13 33.33
CA GLU A 84 -14.14 -2.14 34.17
C GLU A 84 -13.97 -2.47 35.67
N GLN A 85 -14.13 -1.46 36.49
CA GLN A 85 -14.18 -1.58 37.96
C GLN A 85 -12.91 -2.15 38.59
N ILE A 86 -11.77 -1.62 38.22
CA ILE A 86 -10.53 -1.83 38.96
C ILE A 86 -10.42 -0.76 40.05
N ASN A 87 -9.93 -1.13 41.24
CA ASN A 87 -9.67 -0.17 42.30
C ASN A 87 -8.57 0.82 41.88
N ASP A 88 -8.84 2.13 42.06
CA ASP A 88 -7.93 3.20 41.65
C ASP A 88 -6.56 3.18 42.36
N HIS A 89 -6.43 2.43 43.46
CA HIS A 89 -5.17 2.22 44.15
C HIS A 89 -4.35 1.03 43.67
N ILE A 90 -4.88 0.25 42.71
CA ILE A 90 -4.22 -0.89 42.12
C ILE A 90 -3.64 -0.47 40.76
N ALA A 91 -2.44 -0.97 40.41
CA ALA A 91 -1.84 -0.68 39.12
C ALA A 91 -2.76 -1.12 37.97
N ALA A 92 -2.88 -0.28 36.94
CA ALA A 92 -3.78 -0.48 35.81
C ALA A 92 -3.49 -1.74 34.97
N ASP A 93 -2.32 -2.33 35.11
CA ASP A 93 -1.94 -3.58 34.47
C ASP A 93 -2.33 -4.85 35.26
N LYS A 94 -2.87 -4.68 36.46
CA LYS A 94 -3.37 -5.78 37.31
C LYS A 94 -4.82 -6.14 36.99
N VAL A 95 -5.02 -6.62 35.76
CA VAL A 95 -6.35 -6.89 35.20
C VAL A 95 -7.15 -7.91 36.04
N GLU A 96 -6.45 -8.84 36.67
CA GLU A 96 -7.04 -9.84 37.55
C GLU A 96 -7.73 -9.25 38.78
N ALA A 97 -7.47 -7.98 39.10
CA ALA A 97 -8.10 -7.25 40.18
C ALA A 97 -9.37 -6.51 39.76
N ALA A 98 -9.78 -6.59 38.50
CA ALA A 98 -11.01 -5.96 38.02
C ALA A 98 -12.23 -6.79 38.44
N GLU A 99 -13.22 -6.12 39.04
CA GLU A 99 -14.46 -6.74 39.51
C GLU A 99 -15.61 -6.68 38.50
N GLY A 100 -15.45 -5.87 37.46
CA GLY A 100 -16.46 -5.63 36.44
C GLY A 100 -16.30 -6.50 35.19
N ALA A 101 -16.86 -6.01 34.10
CA ALA A 101 -16.88 -6.74 32.83
C ALA A 101 -15.53 -6.75 32.10
N PHE A 102 -15.24 -7.86 31.44
CA PHE A 102 -14.07 -8.05 30.59
C PHE A 102 -14.50 -8.21 29.13
N TYR A 103 -13.90 -7.47 28.24
CA TYR A 103 -14.20 -7.51 26.82
C TYR A 103 -12.94 -7.81 26.00
N PRO A 104 -12.49 -9.08 25.95
CA PRO A 104 -11.36 -9.47 25.16
C PRO A 104 -11.73 -9.47 23.66
N THR A 105 -10.91 -8.82 22.86
CA THR A 105 -11.01 -8.88 21.41
C THR A 105 -9.68 -9.28 20.79
N SER A 106 -9.72 -9.98 19.69
CA SER A 106 -8.52 -10.33 18.95
C SER A 106 -8.77 -10.17 17.47
N PHE A 107 -7.73 -9.79 16.74
CA PHE A 107 -7.80 -9.68 15.29
C PHE A 107 -6.56 -10.25 14.64
N ARG A 108 -6.73 -10.68 13.41
CA ARG A 108 -5.64 -11.02 12.50
C ARG A 108 -6.01 -10.54 11.12
N ALA A 109 -5.09 -9.81 10.50
CA ALA A 109 -5.20 -9.35 9.13
C ALA A 109 -3.91 -9.67 8.39
N ALA A 110 -4.03 -10.08 7.14
CA ALA A 110 -2.90 -10.28 6.25
C ALA A 110 -3.30 -9.81 4.86
N ASP A 111 -2.39 -9.14 4.17
CA ASP A 111 -2.52 -8.81 2.77
C ASP A 111 -1.23 -9.06 2.01
N GLU A 112 -1.37 -9.43 0.76
CA GLU A 112 -0.27 -9.66 -0.15
C GLU A 112 -0.46 -8.88 -1.45
N ARG A 113 0.62 -8.20 -1.87
CA ARG A 113 0.71 -7.55 -3.17
C ARG A 113 1.86 -8.13 -3.97
N ARG A 114 1.67 -8.30 -5.25
CA ARG A 114 2.68 -8.72 -6.21
C ARG A 114 2.73 -7.75 -7.36
N SER A 115 3.92 -7.39 -7.80
CA SER A 115 4.12 -6.55 -8.97
C SER A 115 5.13 -7.14 -9.92
N GLN A 116 4.92 -6.91 -11.21
CA GLN A 116 5.85 -7.22 -12.28
C GLN A 116 5.86 -6.03 -13.22
N PHE A 117 7.03 -5.62 -13.68
CA PHE A 117 7.11 -4.51 -14.61
C PHE A 117 8.25 -4.68 -15.60
N ALA A 118 8.04 -4.08 -16.74
CA ALA A 118 9.08 -3.88 -17.76
C ALA A 118 9.03 -2.45 -18.24
N ARG A 119 10.19 -1.83 -18.36
CA ARG A 119 10.37 -0.49 -18.92
C ARG A 119 11.51 -0.51 -19.91
N ALA A 120 11.32 0.16 -21.03
CA ALA A 120 12.39 0.46 -21.99
C ALA A 120 12.38 1.96 -22.31
N SER A 121 13.56 2.53 -22.44
CA SER A 121 13.77 3.91 -22.89
C SER A 121 14.85 3.93 -23.95
N VAL A 122 14.58 4.65 -25.02
CA VAL A 122 15.47 4.81 -26.16
C VAL A 122 15.68 6.30 -26.41
N ASP A 123 16.93 6.74 -26.43
CA ASP A 123 17.33 8.08 -26.83
C ASP A 123 18.07 7.99 -28.18
N VAL A 124 17.52 8.64 -29.17
CA VAL A 124 18.04 8.63 -30.55
C VAL A 124 18.68 9.99 -30.86
N LEU A 125 19.96 9.98 -31.24
CA LEU A 125 20.75 11.17 -31.65
C LEU A 125 20.82 12.26 -30.55
N ASP A 126 20.54 11.89 -29.27
CA ASP A 126 20.36 12.86 -28.19
C ASP A 126 19.26 13.92 -28.48
N ARG A 127 18.28 13.58 -29.32
CA ARG A 127 17.16 14.45 -29.73
C ARG A 127 15.81 13.90 -29.40
N TYR A 128 15.57 12.61 -29.62
CA TYR A 128 14.29 11.96 -29.49
C TYR A 128 14.37 10.92 -28.41
N VAL A 129 13.61 11.12 -27.35
CA VAL A 129 13.51 10.16 -26.23
C VAL A 129 12.14 9.53 -26.24
N VAL A 130 12.10 8.21 -26.33
CA VAL A 130 10.87 7.41 -26.20
C VAL A 130 11.03 6.48 -25.03
N ALA A 131 10.06 6.48 -24.12
CA ALA A 131 10.02 5.48 -23.06
C ALA A 131 8.63 4.83 -22.96
N ALA A 132 8.62 3.53 -22.75
CA ALA A 132 7.41 2.75 -22.53
C ALA A 132 7.56 1.89 -21.28
N THR A 133 6.48 1.76 -20.52
CA THR A 133 6.41 0.91 -19.34
C THR A 133 5.13 0.12 -19.39
N ILE A 134 5.21 -1.15 -19.00
CA ILE A 134 4.07 -1.98 -18.66
C ILE A 134 4.26 -2.49 -17.25
N ARG A 135 3.24 -2.33 -16.40
CA ARG A 135 3.22 -2.84 -15.04
C ARG A 135 2.00 -3.71 -14.85
N ARG A 136 2.18 -4.86 -14.24
CA ARG A 136 1.13 -5.75 -13.79
C ARG A 136 1.18 -5.81 -12.28
N ASP A 137 0.13 -5.35 -11.62
CA ASP A 137 -0.01 -5.41 -10.16
C ASP A 137 -1.14 -6.37 -9.78
N GLY A 138 -0.95 -7.06 -8.69
CA GLY A 138 -1.91 -7.98 -8.11
C GLY A 138 -2.03 -7.79 -6.60
N THR A 139 -3.22 -7.99 -6.07
CA THR A 139 -3.52 -8.00 -4.64
C THR A 139 -4.49 -9.13 -4.32
N ASP A 140 -4.39 -9.66 -3.12
CA ASP A 140 -5.29 -10.69 -2.62
C ASP A 140 -6.64 -10.12 -2.13
N LYS A 141 -6.76 -8.80 -2.01
CA LYS A 141 -7.99 -8.12 -1.62
C LYS A 141 -9.15 -8.35 -2.58
N PHE A 142 -8.87 -8.60 -3.87
CA PHE A 142 -9.88 -8.83 -4.89
C PHE A 142 -10.16 -10.32 -5.11
N PHE A 143 -11.38 -10.60 -5.53
CA PHE A 143 -11.83 -11.97 -5.86
C PHE A 143 -10.99 -12.62 -6.96
N PRO A 144 -10.96 -13.97 -7.02
CA PRO A 144 -10.33 -14.70 -8.11
C PRO A 144 -10.78 -14.18 -9.48
N GLY A 145 -9.83 -13.99 -10.40
CA GLY A 145 -10.07 -13.41 -11.72
C GLY A 145 -10.05 -11.87 -11.78
N LYS A 146 -10.11 -11.17 -10.64
CA LYS A 146 -10.04 -9.70 -10.55
C LYS A 146 -8.78 -9.19 -9.85
N LYS A 147 -7.94 -10.09 -9.34
CA LYS A 147 -6.76 -9.76 -8.52
C LYS A 147 -5.70 -8.93 -9.25
N TYR A 148 -5.57 -9.11 -10.56
CA TYR A 148 -4.50 -8.49 -11.35
C TYR A 148 -5.02 -7.43 -12.30
N ALA A 149 -4.25 -6.35 -12.46
CA ALA A 149 -4.48 -5.34 -13.47
C ALA A 149 -3.18 -4.92 -14.15
N TYR A 150 -3.30 -4.36 -15.36
CA TYR A 150 -2.20 -3.84 -16.16
C TYR A 150 -2.29 -2.34 -16.27
N PHE A 151 -1.12 -1.68 -16.14
CA PHE A 151 -0.96 -0.25 -16.13
C PHE A 151 0.14 0.12 -17.15
N PRO A 152 -0.24 0.37 -18.40
CA PRO A 152 0.69 0.83 -19.43
C PRO A 152 0.99 2.32 -19.28
N SER A 153 2.19 2.73 -19.70
CA SER A 153 2.53 4.12 -19.89
C SER A 153 3.50 4.30 -21.07
N VAL A 154 3.43 5.45 -21.74
CA VAL A 154 4.34 5.87 -22.79
C VAL A 154 4.67 7.35 -22.60
N SER A 155 5.91 7.71 -22.87
CA SER A 155 6.35 9.09 -22.88
C SER A 155 7.26 9.34 -24.09
N LEU A 156 7.12 10.54 -24.66
CA LEU A 156 7.89 11.05 -25.78
C LEU A 156 8.50 12.38 -25.36
N ALA A 157 9.74 12.62 -25.71
CA ALA A 157 10.35 13.92 -25.57
C ALA A 157 11.21 14.24 -26.80
N TRP A 158 11.11 15.47 -27.26
CA TRP A 158 11.90 16.02 -28.35
C TRP A 158 12.75 17.17 -27.83
N LYS A 159 14.08 17.00 -27.84
CA LYS A 159 15.06 18.01 -27.45
C LYS A 159 15.34 18.90 -28.68
N LEU A 160 14.48 19.87 -28.88
CA LEU A 160 14.58 20.81 -30.04
C LEU A 160 15.92 21.56 -30.09
N SER A 161 16.46 21.95 -28.93
CA SER A 161 17.75 22.62 -28.83
C SER A 161 18.90 21.84 -29.46
N ASN A 162 18.79 20.51 -29.58
CA ASN A 162 19.82 19.66 -30.15
C ASN A 162 19.68 19.49 -31.68
N GLU A 163 18.62 20.07 -32.27
CA GLU A 163 18.42 20.02 -33.71
C GLU A 163 19.39 20.92 -34.46
N PRO A 164 19.86 20.54 -35.68
CA PRO A 164 20.79 21.33 -36.45
C PRO A 164 20.35 22.77 -36.76
N PHE A 165 19.04 22.96 -36.96
CA PHE A 165 18.46 24.28 -37.23
C PHE A 165 18.44 25.22 -36.02
N MET A 166 18.48 24.65 -34.80
CA MET A 166 18.50 25.43 -33.56
C MET A 166 19.89 25.88 -33.15
N LYS A 167 20.96 25.29 -33.69
CA LYS A 167 22.36 25.62 -33.36
C LYS A 167 22.75 27.08 -33.66
N HIS A 168 22.02 27.76 -34.55
CA HIS A 168 22.22 29.17 -34.85
C HIS A 168 21.61 30.13 -33.82
N ILE A 169 20.80 29.61 -32.89
CA ILE A 169 20.09 30.39 -31.89
C ILE A 169 20.83 30.25 -30.54
N SER A 170 21.85 31.10 -30.34
CA SER A 170 22.78 30.95 -29.21
C SER A 170 22.24 31.38 -27.84
N TRP A 171 21.06 32.00 -27.80
CA TRP A 171 20.46 32.49 -26.57
C TRP A 171 19.49 31.46 -25.93
N ILE A 172 19.14 30.38 -26.65
CA ILE A 172 18.35 29.26 -26.14
C ILE A 172 19.31 28.13 -25.74
N ASP A 173 19.40 27.86 -24.48
CA ASP A 173 20.24 26.77 -23.94
C ASP A 173 19.52 25.44 -24.01
N GLN A 174 18.23 25.43 -23.63
CA GLN A 174 17.39 24.24 -23.67
C GLN A 174 16.00 24.56 -24.20
N LEU A 175 15.56 23.79 -25.17
CA LEU A 175 14.16 23.73 -25.58
C LEU A 175 13.78 22.28 -25.81
N LYS A 176 12.85 21.78 -25.00
CA LYS A 176 12.39 20.40 -25.06
C LYS A 176 10.89 20.35 -24.93
N ILE A 177 10.23 19.66 -25.85
CA ILE A 177 8.79 19.35 -25.77
C ILE A 177 8.65 17.92 -25.31
N ARG A 178 7.73 17.69 -24.39
CA ARG A 178 7.44 16.35 -23.86
C ARG A 178 5.95 16.09 -23.78
N GLY A 179 5.59 14.84 -24.02
CA GLY A 179 4.22 14.35 -23.85
C GLY A 179 4.23 12.98 -23.20
N SER A 180 3.24 12.70 -22.38
CA SER A 180 3.08 11.38 -21.79
C SER A 180 1.63 10.99 -21.62
N TYR A 181 1.40 9.69 -21.67
CA TYR A 181 0.17 9.01 -21.37
C TYR A 181 0.48 7.86 -20.41
N GLY A 182 -0.32 7.69 -19.37
CA GLY A 182 -0.12 6.60 -18.45
C GLY A 182 -1.37 6.26 -17.66
N GLN A 183 -1.39 5.03 -17.17
CA GLN A 183 -2.41 4.55 -16.25
C GLN A 183 -1.77 4.14 -14.93
N THR A 184 -2.45 4.45 -13.83
CA THR A 184 -2.12 3.98 -12.49
C THR A 184 -3.32 3.28 -11.86
N GLY A 185 -3.05 2.35 -10.95
CA GLY A 185 -4.06 1.62 -10.21
C GLY A 185 -4.08 1.99 -8.74
N ASN A 186 -5.28 1.90 -8.14
CA ASN A 186 -5.49 1.99 -6.71
C ASN A 186 -6.27 0.77 -6.24
N ASP A 187 -5.79 0.09 -5.19
CA ASP A 187 -6.42 -1.07 -4.54
C ASP A 187 -6.98 -0.73 -3.15
N ASN A 188 -6.97 0.55 -2.77
CA ASN A 188 -7.47 0.99 -1.49
C ASN A 188 -8.96 1.32 -1.57
N LEU A 189 -9.79 0.36 -1.22
CA LEU A 189 -11.25 0.48 -1.29
C LEU A 189 -11.91 0.79 0.06
N GLY A 190 -11.09 0.96 1.11
CA GLY A 190 -11.57 1.36 2.45
C GLY A 190 -12.37 0.30 3.22
N SER A 191 -12.78 -0.80 2.59
CA SER A 191 -13.56 -1.88 3.22
C SER A 191 -13.18 -3.25 2.68
N SER A 192 -13.51 -4.31 3.44
CA SER A 192 -13.39 -5.69 2.96
C SER A 192 -14.39 -5.93 1.82
N LEU A 193 -13.94 -6.61 0.78
CA LEU A 193 -14.79 -7.04 -0.34
C LEU A 193 -15.40 -8.42 -0.13
N TYR A 194 -14.85 -9.18 0.80
CA TYR A 194 -15.36 -10.48 1.18
C TYR A 194 -16.37 -10.33 2.32
N GLY A 195 -17.46 -11.04 2.23
CA GLY A 195 -18.36 -11.21 3.36
C GLY A 195 -17.60 -11.81 4.55
N THR A 196 -17.78 -11.23 5.71
CA THR A 196 -17.15 -11.69 6.94
C THR A 196 -18.16 -12.37 7.82
N PHE A 197 -17.71 -13.34 8.61
CA PHE A 197 -18.51 -13.96 9.64
C PHE A 197 -18.11 -13.39 10.99
N SER A 198 -19.06 -12.84 11.72
CA SER A 198 -18.86 -12.44 13.11
C SER A 198 -19.53 -13.42 14.07
N LEU A 199 -18.92 -13.63 15.23
CA LEU A 199 -19.58 -14.37 16.29
C LEU A 199 -20.80 -13.58 16.78
N ALA A 200 -21.96 -14.22 16.87
CA ALA A 200 -23.18 -13.65 17.44
C ALA A 200 -23.04 -13.60 18.97
N ALA A 201 -22.12 -12.79 19.45
CA ALA A 201 -21.50 -12.95 20.76
C ALA A 201 -22.43 -12.81 21.97
N GLN A 202 -23.60 -12.20 21.86
CA GLN A 202 -24.40 -11.91 23.06
C GLN A 202 -25.86 -12.33 23.03
N TYR A 203 -26.47 -12.53 21.89
CA TYR A 203 -27.93 -12.63 21.79
C TYR A 203 -28.47 -13.99 21.36
N ILE A 204 -27.66 -14.84 20.74
CA ILE A 204 -28.09 -16.14 20.26
C ILE A 204 -27.12 -17.20 20.76
N LYS A 205 -27.54 -17.89 21.81
CA LYS A 205 -26.82 -19.05 22.34
C LYS A 205 -27.71 -20.28 22.21
N PHE A 206 -27.23 -21.30 21.54
CA PHE A 206 -27.87 -22.61 21.57
C PHE A 206 -27.15 -23.45 22.61
N SER A 207 -27.91 -23.94 23.59
CA SER A 207 -27.38 -24.83 24.60
C SER A 207 -28.02 -26.22 24.44
N ASN A 208 -27.21 -27.25 24.35
CA ASN A 208 -27.62 -28.63 24.37
C ASN A 208 -26.67 -29.40 25.30
N ASN A 209 -27.20 -30.05 26.31
CA ASN A 209 -26.46 -30.87 27.27
C ASN A 209 -25.14 -30.23 27.79
N SER A 210 -25.20 -29.00 28.29
CA SER A 210 -24.05 -28.24 28.82
C SER A 210 -23.05 -27.71 27.81
N VAL A 211 -23.30 -27.85 26.53
CA VAL A 211 -22.48 -27.23 25.48
C VAL A 211 -23.18 -25.99 24.92
N THR A 212 -22.53 -24.86 24.99
CA THR A 212 -23.05 -23.60 24.43
C THR A 212 -22.44 -23.39 23.04
N TYR A 213 -23.27 -23.28 22.03
CA TYR A 213 -22.88 -22.94 20.65
C TYR A 213 -23.10 -21.45 20.41
N VAL A 214 -22.07 -20.77 19.94
CA VAL A 214 -22.17 -19.38 19.51
C VAL A 214 -22.17 -19.39 18.00
N PRO A 215 -23.28 -19.01 17.34
CA PRO A 215 -23.36 -19.04 15.89
C PRO A 215 -22.53 -17.93 15.26
N TYR A 216 -22.06 -18.18 14.04
CA TYR A 216 -21.50 -17.17 13.17
C TYR A 216 -22.62 -16.50 12.37
N LEU A 217 -22.62 -15.19 12.33
CA LEU A 217 -23.51 -14.40 11.49
C LEU A 217 -22.71 -13.83 10.32
N LEU A 218 -23.30 -13.86 9.14
CA LEU A 218 -22.73 -13.19 7.97
C LEU A 218 -22.81 -11.67 8.19
N SER A 219 -21.66 -11.04 8.15
CA SER A 219 -21.51 -9.59 8.34
C SER A 219 -21.12 -8.94 7.00
N GLY A 220 -22.12 -8.59 6.22
CA GLY A 220 -21.97 -7.89 4.96
C GLY A 220 -21.96 -8.82 3.72
N PRO A 221 -22.33 -8.29 2.57
CA PRO A 221 -22.33 -9.04 1.30
C PRO A 221 -20.94 -9.11 0.69
N ASP A 222 -20.74 -10.10 -0.18
CA ASP A 222 -19.60 -10.18 -1.07
C ASP A 222 -19.73 -9.19 -2.24
N TYR A 223 -18.59 -8.62 -2.66
CA TYR A 223 -18.49 -7.73 -3.82
C TYR A 223 -17.58 -8.32 -4.92
N PRO A 224 -17.96 -9.41 -5.57
CA PRO A 224 -17.08 -10.19 -6.47
C PRO A 224 -16.69 -9.45 -7.76
N ASN A 225 -17.43 -8.41 -8.12
CA ASN A 225 -17.20 -7.64 -9.35
C ASN A 225 -16.28 -6.44 -9.18
N VAL A 226 -15.90 -6.11 -7.95
CA VAL A 226 -15.00 -5.00 -7.68
C VAL A 226 -13.57 -5.37 -8.07
N THR A 227 -12.88 -4.45 -8.69
CA THR A 227 -11.49 -4.58 -9.16
C THR A 227 -10.76 -3.23 -9.00
N TRP A 228 -9.54 -3.18 -9.45
CA TRP A 228 -8.69 -2.00 -9.41
C TRP A 228 -9.38 -0.75 -9.95
N GLU A 229 -9.33 0.32 -9.18
CA GLU A 229 -9.61 1.67 -9.69
C GLU A 229 -8.45 2.08 -10.62
N LYS A 230 -8.78 2.62 -11.79
CA LYS A 230 -7.80 3.04 -12.79
C LYS A 230 -7.89 4.53 -13.04
N THR A 231 -6.78 5.22 -12.82
CA THR A 231 -6.63 6.63 -13.15
C THR A 231 -5.79 6.76 -14.42
N THR A 232 -6.31 7.47 -15.41
CA THR A 232 -5.60 7.79 -16.65
C THR A 232 -5.08 9.21 -16.61
N MET A 233 -3.78 9.38 -16.87
CA MET A 233 -3.11 10.67 -16.88
C MET A 233 -2.55 10.96 -18.27
N LYS A 234 -2.72 12.21 -18.72
CA LYS A 234 -2.13 12.75 -19.96
C LYS A 234 -1.45 14.05 -19.61
N ASN A 235 -0.18 14.18 -20.00
CA ASN A 235 0.61 15.36 -19.72
C ASN A 235 1.30 15.84 -21.00
N ILE A 236 1.35 17.17 -21.17
CA ILE A 236 2.16 17.85 -22.18
C ILE A 236 2.95 18.93 -21.44
N GLY A 237 4.21 19.09 -21.80
CA GLY A 237 5.09 20.08 -21.18
C GLY A 237 6.15 20.58 -22.13
N VAL A 238 6.62 21.78 -21.85
CA VAL A 238 7.75 22.41 -22.52
C VAL A 238 8.76 22.79 -21.43
N ASP A 239 9.99 22.35 -21.60
CA ASP A 239 11.12 22.74 -20.75
C ASP A 239 11.95 23.74 -21.56
N PHE A 240 12.21 24.92 -20.98
CA PHE A 240 12.85 26.03 -21.66
C PHE A 240 13.86 26.69 -20.72
N SER A 241 15.12 26.88 -21.23
CA SER A 241 16.14 27.68 -20.53
C SER A 241 16.87 28.57 -21.52
N VAL A 242 17.31 29.74 -21.03
CA VAL A 242 17.94 30.80 -21.82
C VAL A 242 19.10 31.42 -21.08
N LEU A 243 19.98 32.06 -21.78
CA LEU A 243 21.04 32.95 -21.25
C LEU A 243 21.93 32.27 -20.19
N LYS A 244 22.28 30.98 -20.40
CA LYS A 244 23.08 30.15 -19.48
C LYS A 244 22.48 30.03 -18.10
N ASP A 245 21.17 29.71 -18.07
CA ASP A 245 20.37 29.51 -16.85
C ASP A 245 20.32 30.74 -15.94
N ARG A 246 20.27 31.94 -16.50
CA ARG A 246 20.11 33.20 -15.78
C ARG A 246 18.70 33.72 -15.79
#